data_d59a729c08f148cae096d6a2bc513d54
#
_entry.id   d59a729c08f148cae096d6a2bc513d54
#
_cell.length_a   1.000
_cell.length_b   1.000
_cell.length_c   1.000
_cell.angle_alpha   90.00
_cell.angle_beta   90.00
_cell.angle_gamma   90.00
#
_symmetry.space_group_name_H-M   'P 1'
#
loop_
_entity.id
_entity.type
_entity.pdbx_description
1 polymer ?
#
loop_
_entity_poly.entity_id
_entity_poly.type
_entity_poly.pdbx_seq_one_letter_code
_entity_poly.pdbx_strand_id
1 'polypeptide(L)'
;MPIVERYDGVMEIASAQKDVRETFMGGFAGQLVSAIVWCASGAACTWHSLRLGELVLILGGFFIFPLTQLVLRGMGHAYALPKGHPMNALGMQVAFILPLTLPLVIGIAALHPAWFYPALMIILGAHYLPFIFMYGMWQFGVLSAMLIVSGVAIAMYMPIPVSLGAWLTGTLLFAFAFVGRRVARSDIPTS
;
A
#
# COMPACT_ATOMS: atom_id res chain seq x y z
N MET A 1 -27.42 -6.92 -10.07
CA MET A 1 -27.31 -6.82 -8.59
C MET A 1 -27.02 -8.22 -8.09
N PRO A 2 -25.80 -8.59 -7.73
CA PRO A 2 -25.52 -9.95 -7.29
C PRO A 2 -26.14 -10.14 -5.90
N ILE A 3 -26.94 -11.20 -5.80
CA ILE A 3 -27.56 -11.66 -4.58
C ILE A 3 -26.44 -12.14 -3.67
N VAL A 4 -26.17 -11.40 -2.59
CA VAL A 4 -25.31 -11.88 -1.50
C VAL A 4 -26.10 -13.01 -0.83
N GLU A 5 -25.76 -14.25 -1.12
CA GLU A 5 -26.25 -15.40 -0.36
C GLU A 5 -25.73 -15.26 1.08
N ARG A 6 -26.61 -14.81 1.94
CA ARG A 6 -26.40 -14.79 3.38
C ARG A 6 -26.73 -16.21 3.90
N TYR A 7 -25.71 -17.02 4.08
CA TYR A 7 -25.82 -18.21 4.91
C TYR A 7 -25.86 -17.74 6.38
N ASP A 8 -26.98 -17.90 7.04
CA ASP A 8 -27.22 -17.69 8.49
C ASP A 8 -26.64 -16.42 9.12
N GLY A 9 -26.58 -15.30 8.39
CA GLY A 9 -26.09 -14.02 8.88
C GLY A 9 -24.56 -13.88 8.93
N VAL A 10 -23.80 -14.93 8.63
CA VAL A 10 -22.32 -14.94 8.63
C VAL A 10 -21.82 -14.99 7.18
N MET A 11 -21.08 -13.94 6.76
CA MET A 11 -20.42 -13.94 5.46
C MET A 11 -19.18 -14.84 5.51
N GLU A 12 -19.04 -15.78 4.55
CA GLU A 12 -17.81 -16.58 4.44
C GLU A 12 -16.58 -15.69 4.13
N ILE A 13 -15.43 -16.04 4.73
CA ILE A 13 -14.17 -15.30 4.54
C ILE A 13 -13.81 -15.19 3.06
N ALA A 14 -13.94 -16.27 2.30
CA ALA A 14 -13.63 -16.30 0.87
C ALA A 14 -14.48 -15.30 0.06
N SER A 15 -15.76 -15.20 0.37
CA SER A 15 -16.67 -14.22 -0.23
C SER A 15 -16.30 -12.80 0.14
N ALA A 16 -15.99 -12.55 1.43
CA ALA A 16 -15.55 -11.24 1.89
C ALA A 16 -14.25 -10.79 1.21
N GLN A 17 -13.30 -11.69 1.03
CA GLN A 17 -12.05 -11.44 0.30
C GLN A 17 -12.29 -11.14 -1.17
N LYS A 18 -13.21 -11.86 -1.81
CA LYS A 18 -13.60 -11.62 -3.20
C LYS A 18 -14.18 -10.21 -3.37
N ASP A 19 -15.09 -9.80 -2.49
CA ASP A 19 -15.68 -8.46 -2.51
C ASP A 19 -14.62 -7.37 -2.41
N VAL A 20 -13.60 -7.56 -1.55
CA VAL A 20 -12.46 -6.65 -1.43
C VAL A 20 -11.64 -6.60 -2.73
N ARG A 21 -11.34 -7.77 -3.34
CA ARG A 21 -10.59 -7.82 -4.60
C ARG A 21 -11.31 -7.11 -5.73
N GLU A 22 -12.60 -7.32 -5.86
CA GLU A 22 -13.43 -6.72 -6.90
C GLU A 22 -13.57 -5.21 -6.69
N THR A 23 -13.91 -4.78 -5.47
CA THR A 23 -14.08 -3.36 -5.14
C THR A 23 -12.81 -2.55 -5.39
N PHE A 24 -11.67 -3.05 -4.92
CA PHE A 24 -10.40 -2.33 -4.97
C PHE A 24 -9.46 -2.81 -6.08
N MET A 25 -9.95 -3.60 -7.03
CA MET A 25 -9.18 -4.10 -8.18
C MET A 25 -7.87 -4.80 -7.77
N GLY A 26 -7.89 -5.60 -6.71
CA GLY A 26 -6.69 -6.25 -6.17
C GLY A 26 -5.66 -5.26 -5.60
N GLY A 27 -6.11 -4.09 -5.13
CA GLY A 27 -5.24 -3.05 -4.58
C GLY A 27 -4.59 -2.12 -5.62
N PHE A 28 -4.93 -2.27 -6.90
CA PHE A 28 -4.30 -1.55 -8.02
C PHE A 28 -4.25 -0.03 -7.81
N ALA A 29 -5.39 0.60 -7.55
CA ALA A 29 -5.46 2.06 -7.47
C ALA A 29 -4.63 2.61 -6.29
N GLY A 30 -4.71 1.96 -5.13
CA GLY A 30 -3.95 2.37 -3.93
C GLY A 30 -2.44 2.22 -4.12
N GLN A 31 -2.00 1.10 -4.69
CA GLN A 31 -0.57 0.88 -4.97
C GLN A 31 -0.05 1.85 -6.04
N LEU A 32 -0.85 2.13 -7.09
CA LEU A 32 -0.45 3.07 -8.14
C LEU A 32 -0.27 4.50 -7.60
N VAL A 33 -1.23 4.99 -6.81
CA VAL A 33 -1.14 6.31 -6.19
C VAL A 33 0.05 6.36 -5.22
N SER A 34 0.23 5.33 -4.40
CA SER A 34 1.39 5.22 -3.50
C SER A 34 2.71 5.23 -4.28
N ALA A 35 2.79 4.49 -5.39
CA ALA A 35 3.98 4.47 -6.25
C ALA A 35 4.34 5.87 -6.76
N ILE A 36 3.34 6.64 -7.21
CA ILE A 36 3.53 8.02 -7.68
C ILE A 36 4.07 8.91 -6.55
N VAL A 37 3.50 8.81 -5.35
CA VAL A 37 3.95 9.60 -4.18
C VAL A 37 5.39 9.25 -3.81
N TRP A 38 5.75 7.95 -3.78
CA TRP A 38 7.10 7.51 -3.49
C TRP A 38 8.11 7.95 -4.56
N CYS A 39 7.76 7.85 -5.84
CA CYS A 39 8.61 8.35 -6.93
C CYS A 39 8.75 9.88 -6.88
N ALA A 40 7.70 10.62 -6.59
CA ALA A 40 7.77 12.08 -6.42
C ALA A 40 8.68 12.47 -5.25
N SER A 41 8.61 11.74 -4.14
CA SER A 41 9.52 11.89 -2.99
C SER A 41 10.96 11.60 -3.38
N GLY A 42 11.21 10.49 -4.10
CA GLY A 42 12.52 10.12 -4.62
C GLY A 42 13.10 11.19 -5.54
N ALA A 43 12.28 11.74 -6.41
CA ALA A 43 12.63 12.83 -7.30
C ALA A 43 13.01 14.11 -6.53
N ALA A 44 12.18 14.52 -5.57
CA ALA A 44 12.45 15.67 -4.70
C ALA A 44 13.74 15.47 -3.89
N CYS A 45 13.97 14.26 -3.35
CA CYS A 45 15.18 13.93 -2.63
C CYS A 45 16.44 13.98 -3.54
N THR A 46 16.34 13.43 -4.76
CA THR A 46 17.47 13.32 -5.70
C THR A 46 17.89 14.68 -6.25
N TRP A 47 16.93 15.51 -6.64
CA TRP A 47 17.21 16.75 -7.37
C TRP A 47 17.18 18.01 -6.50
N HIS A 48 16.68 17.93 -5.27
CA HIS A 48 16.64 19.09 -4.37
C HIS A 48 17.27 18.78 -3.02
N SER A 49 16.57 18.06 -2.13
CA SER A 49 17.10 17.73 -0.80
C SER A 49 16.32 16.57 -0.15
N LEU A 50 17.00 15.88 0.78
CA LEU A 50 16.36 14.85 1.60
C LEU A 50 15.12 15.42 2.33
N ARG A 51 15.21 16.60 2.93
CA ARG A 51 14.08 17.23 3.64
C ARG A 51 12.87 17.46 2.76
N LEU A 52 13.09 17.89 1.51
CA LEU A 52 11.97 18.05 0.57
C LEU A 52 11.37 16.71 0.19
N GLY A 53 12.19 15.67 -0.01
CA GLY A 53 11.72 14.30 -0.24
C GLY A 53 10.87 13.78 0.93
N GLU A 54 11.33 13.96 2.17
CA GLU A 54 10.58 13.59 3.38
C GLU A 54 9.22 14.31 3.44
N LEU A 55 9.20 15.61 3.22
CA LEU A 55 7.97 16.41 3.21
C LEU A 55 7.00 15.95 2.13
N VAL A 56 7.48 15.71 0.91
CA VAL A 56 6.65 15.20 -0.20
C VAL A 56 6.03 13.85 0.16
N LEU A 57 6.81 12.95 0.79
CA LEU A 57 6.30 11.63 1.16
C LEU A 57 5.29 11.71 2.30
N ILE A 58 5.57 12.48 3.34
CA ILE A 58 4.69 12.64 4.49
C ILE A 58 3.38 13.31 4.07
N LEU A 59 3.45 14.44 3.40
CA LEU A 59 2.25 15.17 2.96
C LEU A 59 1.50 14.38 1.88
N GLY A 60 2.21 13.82 0.90
CA GLY A 60 1.62 12.99 -0.13
C GLY A 60 0.94 11.75 0.44
N GLY A 61 1.49 11.18 1.52
CA GLY A 61 0.93 10.04 2.24
C GLY A 61 -0.52 10.28 2.71
N PHE A 62 -0.82 11.47 3.22
CA PHE A 62 -2.18 11.84 3.62
C PHE A 62 -3.16 11.91 2.44
N PHE A 63 -2.67 12.15 1.25
CA PHE A 63 -3.49 12.21 0.04
C PHE A 63 -3.66 10.87 -0.67
N ILE A 64 -2.91 9.82 -0.29
CA ILE A 64 -3.02 8.50 -0.96
C ILE A 64 -4.45 7.99 -0.92
N PHE A 65 -5.11 8.01 0.24
CA PHE A 65 -6.48 7.51 0.36
C PHE A 65 -7.48 8.31 -0.50
N PRO A 66 -7.62 9.64 -0.39
CA PRO A 66 -8.56 10.39 -1.22
C PRO A 66 -8.25 10.29 -2.72
N LEU A 67 -6.98 10.27 -3.12
CA LEU A 67 -6.59 10.10 -4.51
C LEU A 67 -6.94 8.69 -5.04
N THR A 68 -6.75 7.65 -4.21
CA THR A 68 -7.18 6.29 -4.55
C THR A 68 -8.68 6.23 -4.83
N GLN A 69 -9.49 6.90 -4.01
CA GLN A 69 -10.95 7.00 -4.20
C GLN A 69 -11.29 7.70 -5.53
N LEU A 70 -10.58 8.78 -5.88
CA LEU A 70 -10.77 9.48 -7.14
C LEU A 70 -10.39 8.62 -8.35
N VAL A 71 -9.29 7.87 -8.27
CA VAL A 71 -8.87 6.94 -9.34
C VAL A 71 -9.93 5.84 -9.53
N LEU A 72 -10.42 5.20 -8.47
CA LEU A 72 -11.46 4.17 -8.57
C LEU A 72 -12.74 4.73 -9.18
N ARG A 73 -13.20 5.91 -8.75
CA ARG A 73 -14.36 6.59 -9.33
C ARG A 73 -14.17 6.90 -10.82
N GLY A 74 -13.00 7.44 -11.18
CA GLY A 74 -12.66 7.74 -12.58
C GLY A 74 -12.63 6.50 -13.48
N MET A 75 -12.37 5.33 -12.89
CA MET A 75 -12.40 4.04 -13.58
C MET A 75 -13.79 3.38 -13.58
N GLY A 76 -14.81 4.00 -13.01
CA GLY A 76 -16.18 3.46 -12.92
C GLY A 76 -16.33 2.32 -11.91
N HIS A 77 -15.37 2.16 -10.97
CA HIS A 77 -15.42 1.14 -9.93
C HIS A 77 -16.02 1.66 -8.63
N ALA A 78 -16.57 0.73 -7.82
CA ALA A 78 -16.90 1.01 -6.44
C ALA A 78 -15.63 1.44 -5.69
N TYR A 79 -15.77 2.40 -4.79
CA TYR A 79 -14.66 2.98 -4.04
C TYR A 79 -14.73 2.68 -2.54
N ALA A 80 -15.75 1.96 -2.11
CA ALA A 80 -15.93 1.52 -0.73
C ALA A 80 -16.74 0.22 -0.70
N LEU A 81 -16.47 -0.59 0.31
CA LEU A 81 -17.29 -1.75 0.62
C LEU A 81 -18.64 -1.32 1.23
N PRO A 82 -19.70 -2.13 1.13
CA PRO A 82 -20.98 -1.85 1.75
C PRO A 82 -20.86 -1.60 3.26
N LYS A 83 -21.77 -0.79 3.81
CA LYS A 83 -21.84 -0.59 5.26
C LYS A 83 -22.08 -1.93 5.96
N GLY A 84 -21.34 -2.19 7.04
CA GLY A 84 -21.43 -3.45 7.79
C GLY A 84 -20.63 -4.61 7.21
N HIS A 85 -19.90 -4.41 6.12
CA HIS A 85 -19.02 -5.45 5.58
C HIS A 85 -17.89 -5.79 6.59
N PRO A 86 -17.62 -7.09 6.88
CA PRO A 86 -16.69 -7.50 7.92
C PRO A 86 -15.26 -6.99 7.72
N MET A 87 -14.82 -6.83 6.47
CA MET A 87 -13.47 -6.33 6.16
C MET A 87 -13.30 -4.81 6.38
N ASN A 88 -14.38 -4.03 6.62
CA ASN A 88 -14.27 -2.60 6.88
C ASN A 88 -13.47 -2.30 8.15
N ALA A 89 -13.70 -3.08 9.22
CA ALA A 89 -12.98 -2.89 10.49
C ALA A 89 -11.48 -3.19 10.31
N LEU A 90 -11.13 -4.28 9.64
CA LEU A 90 -9.74 -4.62 9.34
C LEU A 90 -9.09 -3.56 8.44
N GLY A 91 -9.76 -3.15 7.38
CA GLY A 91 -9.27 -2.10 6.48
C GLY A 91 -8.99 -0.78 7.21
N MET A 92 -9.87 -0.39 8.15
CA MET A 92 -9.67 0.78 8.97
C MET A 92 -8.45 0.64 9.90
N GLN A 93 -8.30 -0.50 10.59
CA GLN A 93 -7.14 -0.76 11.45
C GLN A 93 -5.83 -0.70 10.66
N VAL A 94 -5.80 -1.33 9.50
CA VAL A 94 -4.62 -1.32 8.62
C VAL A 94 -4.30 0.09 8.14
N ALA A 95 -5.29 0.89 7.78
CA ALA A 95 -5.10 2.26 7.32
C ALA A 95 -4.41 3.15 8.37
N PHE A 96 -4.62 2.88 9.67
CA PHE A 96 -3.99 3.65 10.75
C PHE A 96 -2.56 3.22 11.09
N ILE A 97 -2.07 2.08 10.61
CA ILE A 97 -0.70 1.61 10.93
C ILE A 97 0.35 2.66 10.53
N LEU A 98 0.30 3.17 9.30
CA LEU A 98 1.28 4.13 8.80
C LEU A 98 1.24 5.47 9.55
N PRO A 99 0.09 6.13 9.72
CA PRO A 99 0.02 7.37 10.51
C PRO A 99 0.50 7.21 11.95
N LEU A 100 0.14 6.10 12.60
CA LEU A 100 0.52 5.86 14.00
C LEU A 100 2.02 5.55 14.17
N THR A 101 2.67 4.98 13.16
CA THR A 101 4.10 4.68 13.20
C THR A 101 4.97 5.84 12.68
N LEU A 102 4.38 6.83 12.02
CA LEU A 102 5.11 7.98 11.47
C LEU A 102 5.93 8.75 12.52
N PRO A 103 5.45 9.02 13.75
CA PRO A 103 6.28 9.66 14.78
C PRO A 103 7.57 8.89 15.09
N LEU A 104 7.54 7.54 15.05
CA LEU A 104 8.73 6.72 15.25
C LEU A 104 9.74 6.89 14.10
N VAL A 105 9.26 6.92 12.85
CA VAL A 105 10.10 7.17 11.67
C VAL A 105 10.75 8.55 11.75
N ILE A 106 9.99 9.57 12.12
CA ILE A 106 10.50 10.95 12.30
C ILE A 106 11.57 10.98 13.42
N GLY A 107 11.34 10.29 14.54
CA GLY A 107 12.30 10.19 15.63
C GLY A 107 13.61 9.51 15.18
N ILE A 108 13.52 8.42 14.42
CA ILE A 108 14.71 7.76 13.84
C ILE A 108 15.43 8.68 12.87
N ALA A 109 14.71 9.36 11.98
CA ALA A 109 15.28 10.26 10.99
C ALA A 109 15.93 11.51 11.63
N ALA A 110 15.42 11.96 12.76
CA ALA A 110 16.04 13.07 13.52
C ALA A 110 17.44 12.72 14.04
N LEU A 111 17.69 11.45 14.39
CA LEU A 111 18.98 10.95 14.83
C LEU A 111 19.87 10.54 13.64
N HIS A 112 19.28 9.89 12.67
CA HIS A 112 19.94 9.35 11.47
C HIS A 112 19.11 9.66 10.22
N PRO A 113 19.29 10.84 9.59
CA PRO A 113 18.45 11.28 8.46
C PRO A 113 18.39 10.29 7.30
N ALA A 114 19.48 9.58 7.04
CA ALA A 114 19.53 8.57 5.98
C ALA A 114 18.66 7.33 6.25
N TRP A 115 18.15 7.15 7.45
CA TRP A 115 17.28 6.02 7.83
C TRP A 115 15.78 6.29 7.60
N PHE A 116 15.42 7.49 7.16
CA PHE A 116 14.01 7.83 6.88
C PHE A 116 13.34 6.84 5.92
N TYR A 117 13.90 6.70 4.71
CA TYR A 117 13.32 5.78 3.72
C TYR A 117 13.42 4.31 4.13
N PRO A 118 14.57 3.78 4.59
CA PRO A 118 14.66 2.40 5.05
C PRO A 118 13.66 2.05 6.16
N ALA A 119 13.52 2.89 7.17
CA ALA A 119 12.58 2.67 8.26
C ALA A 119 11.13 2.64 7.75
N LEU A 120 10.77 3.59 6.88
CA LEU A 120 9.43 3.65 6.32
C LEU A 120 9.14 2.49 5.36
N MET A 121 10.15 1.99 4.62
CA MET A 121 10.04 0.77 3.80
C MET A 121 9.70 -0.46 4.65
N ILE A 122 10.37 -0.64 5.78
CA ILE A 122 10.12 -1.77 6.69
C ILE A 122 8.70 -1.68 7.24
N ILE A 123 8.27 -0.51 7.68
CA ILE A 123 6.92 -0.29 8.21
C ILE A 123 5.87 -0.48 7.11
N LEU A 124 6.11 0.03 5.91
CA LEU A 124 5.21 -0.18 4.77
C LEU A 124 5.12 -1.67 4.41
N GLY A 125 6.23 -2.40 4.45
CA GLY A 125 6.22 -3.85 4.26
C GLY A 125 5.36 -4.55 5.31
N ALA A 126 5.52 -4.22 6.59
CA ALA A 126 4.68 -4.74 7.66
C ALA A 126 3.19 -4.37 7.48
N HIS A 127 2.90 -3.16 6.98
CA HIS A 127 1.54 -2.72 6.65
C HIS A 127 0.89 -3.59 5.57
N TYR A 128 1.66 -4.18 4.64
CA TYR A 128 1.11 -5.07 3.61
C TYR A 128 0.82 -6.49 4.08
N LEU A 129 1.31 -6.95 5.24
CA LEU A 129 1.03 -8.29 5.75
C LEU A 129 -0.47 -8.58 5.96
N PRO A 130 -1.26 -7.71 6.60
CA PRO A 130 -2.70 -7.92 6.73
C PRO A 130 -3.45 -7.97 5.39
N PHE A 131 -2.89 -7.41 4.32
CA PHE A 131 -3.52 -7.46 2.99
C PHE A 131 -3.55 -8.87 2.42
N ILE A 132 -2.62 -9.76 2.84
CA ILE A 132 -2.65 -11.18 2.45
C ILE A 132 -4.02 -11.78 2.84
N PHE A 133 -4.43 -11.54 4.08
CA PHE A 133 -5.72 -12.01 4.57
C PHE A 133 -6.89 -11.21 4.00
N MET A 134 -6.79 -9.88 3.98
CA MET A 134 -7.88 -9.00 3.55
C MET A 134 -8.29 -9.22 2.10
N TYR A 135 -7.32 -9.45 1.22
CA TYR A 135 -7.56 -9.72 -0.21
C TYR A 135 -7.57 -11.22 -0.55
N GLY A 136 -7.07 -12.11 0.34
CA GLY A 136 -6.83 -13.52 0.01
C GLY A 136 -5.75 -13.69 -1.07
N MET A 137 -4.76 -12.78 -1.13
CA MET A 137 -3.76 -12.71 -2.20
C MET A 137 -2.34 -12.78 -1.61
N TRP A 138 -1.64 -13.90 -1.81
CA TRP A 138 -0.28 -14.12 -1.30
C TRP A 138 0.77 -13.15 -1.85
N GLN A 139 0.50 -12.53 -3.00
CA GLN A 139 1.38 -11.55 -3.66
C GLN A 139 1.69 -10.36 -2.76
N PHE A 140 0.77 -9.97 -1.88
CA PHE A 140 1.05 -8.95 -0.87
C PHE A 140 2.13 -9.38 0.13
N GLY A 141 2.25 -10.69 0.40
CA GLY A 141 3.34 -11.25 1.21
C GLY A 141 4.69 -11.11 0.52
N VAL A 142 4.75 -11.34 -0.79
CA VAL A 142 5.98 -11.12 -1.57
C VAL A 142 6.37 -9.65 -1.58
N LEU A 143 5.42 -8.75 -1.85
CA LEU A 143 5.67 -7.30 -1.78
C LEU A 143 6.18 -6.89 -0.40
N SER A 144 5.52 -7.36 0.66
CA SER A 144 5.93 -7.14 2.06
C SER A 144 7.37 -7.58 2.30
N ALA A 145 7.70 -8.82 1.92
CA ALA A 145 9.05 -9.37 2.10
C ALA A 145 10.09 -8.55 1.32
N MET A 146 9.81 -8.18 0.07
CA MET A 146 10.71 -7.36 -0.74
C MET A 146 10.96 -6.00 -0.11
N LEU A 147 9.92 -5.33 0.39
CA LEU A 147 10.05 -4.03 1.05
C LEU A 147 10.86 -4.13 2.36
N ILE A 148 10.57 -5.11 3.21
CA ILE A 148 11.26 -5.32 4.48
C ILE A 148 12.74 -5.65 4.23
N VAL A 149 13.03 -6.65 3.38
CA VAL A 149 14.40 -7.08 3.11
C VAL A 149 15.21 -5.95 2.47
N SER A 150 14.62 -5.23 1.51
CA SER A 150 15.29 -4.08 0.88
C SER A 150 15.52 -2.95 1.87
N GLY A 151 14.54 -2.65 2.73
CA GLY A 151 14.68 -1.63 3.77
C GLY A 151 15.81 -1.96 4.76
N VAL A 152 15.87 -3.20 5.23
CA VAL A 152 16.95 -3.68 6.10
C VAL A 152 18.29 -3.63 5.39
N ALA A 153 18.37 -4.11 4.14
CA ALA A 153 19.61 -4.09 3.37
C ALA A 153 20.13 -2.67 3.16
N ILE A 154 19.27 -1.73 2.81
CA ILE A 154 19.62 -0.32 2.66
C ILE A 154 20.12 0.27 3.99
N ALA A 155 19.43 -0.02 5.10
CA ALA A 155 19.85 0.47 6.41
C ALA A 155 21.23 -0.06 6.85
N MET A 156 21.55 -1.31 6.50
CA MET A 156 22.80 -1.97 6.93
C MET A 156 24.00 -1.66 6.04
N TYR A 157 23.80 -1.45 4.74
CA TYR A 157 24.87 -1.33 3.75
C TYR A 157 25.07 0.11 3.24
N MET A 158 24.71 1.11 4.03
CA MET A 158 25.09 2.49 3.70
C MET A 158 26.62 2.64 3.57
N PRO A 159 27.17 3.30 2.54
CA PRO A 159 26.68 4.50 1.87
C PRO A 159 26.16 4.26 0.44
N ILE A 160 24.87 4.36 0.27
CA ILE A 160 24.19 4.39 -1.04
C ILE A 160 23.39 5.69 -1.13
N PRO A 161 22.97 6.13 -2.33
CA PRO A 161 22.13 7.32 -2.46
C PRO A 161 20.90 7.21 -1.56
N VAL A 162 20.70 8.20 -0.69
CA VAL A 162 19.60 8.20 0.28
C VAL A 162 18.24 8.06 -0.40
N SER A 163 18.11 8.59 -1.62
CA SER A 163 16.87 8.49 -2.43
C SER A 163 16.59 7.08 -2.96
N LEU A 164 17.54 6.13 -2.89
CA LEU A 164 17.37 4.78 -3.45
C LEU A 164 16.15 4.07 -2.86
N GLY A 165 15.94 4.19 -1.55
CA GLY A 165 14.78 3.59 -0.88
C GLY A 165 13.44 4.09 -1.44
N ALA A 166 13.35 5.38 -1.75
CA ALA A 166 12.15 5.95 -2.35
C ALA A 166 11.89 5.43 -3.77
N TRP A 167 12.92 5.41 -4.62
CA TRP A 167 12.79 4.92 -5.99
C TRP A 167 12.47 3.43 -6.04
N LEU A 168 13.15 2.63 -5.23
CA LEU A 168 12.91 1.18 -5.16
C LEU A 168 11.48 0.89 -4.70
N THR A 169 11.01 1.56 -3.64
CA THR A 169 9.65 1.39 -3.14
C THR A 169 8.62 1.78 -4.20
N GLY A 170 8.80 2.94 -4.84
CA GLY A 170 7.90 3.39 -5.90
C GLY A 170 7.83 2.40 -7.05
N THR A 171 8.97 1.86 -7.49
CA THR A 171 9.05 0.86 -8.56
C THR A 171 8.38 -0.45 -8.17
N LEU A 172 8.61 -0.95 -6.95
CA LEU A 172 7.97 -2.16 -6.44
C LEU A 172 6.45 -2.00 -6.38
N LEU A 173 5.97 -0.90 -5.80
CA LEU A 173 4.53 -0.63 -5.71
C LEU A 173 3.89 -0.52 -7.11
N PHE A 174 4.56 0.15 -8.04
CA PHE A 174 4.09 0.24 -9.43
C PHE A 174 3.96 -1.13 -10.08
N ALA A 175 4.99 -1.97 -9.99
CA ALA A 175 4.98 -3.31 -10.56
C ALA A 175 3.86 -4.18 -9.93
N PHE A 176 3.76 -4.16 -8.59
CA PHE A 176 2.77 -4.95 -7.88
C PHE A 176 1.33 -4.46 -8.06
N ALA A 177 1.10 -3.19 -8.37
CA ALA A 177 -0.21 -2.69 -8.77
C ALA A 177 -0.76 -3.49 -9.96
N PHE A 178 0.06 -3.70 -10.99
CA PHE A 178 -0.35 -4.47 -12.18
C PHE A 178 -0.46 -5.98 -11.89
N VAL A 179 0.42 -6.53 -11.05
CA VAL A 179 0.33 -7.93 -10.61
C VAL A 179 -1.00 -8.16 -9.88
N GLY A 180 -1.32 -7.33 -8.89
CA GLY A 180 -2.58 -7.42 -8.12
C GLY A 180 -3.81 -7.33 -9.02
N ARG A 181 -3.81 -6.38 -9.97
CA ARG A 181 -4.91 -6.24 -10.94
C ARG A 181 -5.08 -7.46 -11.83
N ARG A 182 -3.98 -8.08 -12.29
CA ARG A 182 -4.04 -9.30 -13.12
C ARG A 182 -4.64 -10.47 -12.33
N VAL A 183 -4.15 -10.69 -11.12
CA VAL A 183 -4.65 -11.79 -10.27
C VAL A 183 -6.13 -11.59 -9.92
N ALA A 184 -6.53 -10.37 -9.54
CA ALA A 184 -7.94 -10.08 -9.25
C ALA A 184 -8.87 -10.32 -10.45
N ARG A 185 -8.38 -10.16 -11.69
CA ARG A 185 -9.16 -10.43 -12.91
C ARG A 185 -9.24 -11.90 -13.26
N SER A 186 -8.20 -12.71 -12.96
CA SER A 186 -8.22 -14.15 -13.25
C SER A 186 -9.21 -14.92 -12.40
N ASP A 187 -9.64 -14.35 -11.27
CA ASP A 187 -10.63 -14.95 -10.36
C ASP A 187 -12.09 -14.68 -10.80
N ILE A 188 -12.31 -13.88 -11.85
CA ILE A 188 -13.63 -13.62 -12.41
C ILE A 188 -13.87 -14.66 -13.51
N PRO A 189 -14.85 -15.60 -13.36
CA PRO A 189 -15.19 -16.52 -14.42
C PRO A 189 -15.59 -15.74 -15.67
N THR A 190 -14.91 -15.98 -16.78
CA THR A 190 -15.37 -15.50 -18.10
C THR A 190 -16.65 -16.24 -18.44
N SER A 191 -17.78 -15.57 -18.26
CA SER A 191 -19.12 -16.03 -18.73
C SER A 191 -19.20 -15.97 -20.24
#